data_a43b2757cb75dbc2e506862899754563
#
_entry.id   a43b2757cb75dbc2e506862899754563
#
_cell.length_a   1.000
_cell.length_b   1.000
_cell.length_c   1.000
_cell.angle_alpha   90.00
_cell.angle_beta   90.00
_cell.angle_gamma   90.00
#
_symmetry.space_group_name_H-M   'P 1'
#
loop_
_entity.id
_entity.type
_entity.pdbx_description
1 polymer ?
#
loop_
_entity_poly.entity_id
_entity_poly.type
_entity_poly.pdbx_seq_one_letter_code
_entity_poly.pdbx_strand_id
1 'polypeptide(L)'
;MSGKCCFTGNLQTGEPVGKFEEVFGLKTYITGSASNEKVLVILTDVFGNELNNTKLIADQLAEQDFRVYVPDILFGDNVESLDGSVNFQEWAHNHRPEITRPIVDQFMKSLQTTFSPKFVGVVGHCFGAKYALHQVDVEQSTADAIAIAHPSFCEQGEFRAIGKHPILISAAQTDSIFTAESRHETEKTLNDIGAIYQIDLFSQVVHGFAVRGDTNDPRVSYAKEKVLLDQKHWFNHFSKGSSRE
;
A
#
# COMPACT_ATOMS: atom_id res chain seq x y z
N MET A 1 16.42 -10.28 19.86
CA MET A 1 17.15 -9.03 19.57
C MET A 1 16.56 -8.49 18.29
N SER A 2 15.65 -7.50 18.38
CA SER A 2 15.13 -6.80 17.21
C SER A 2 16.26 -5.94 16.65
N GLY A 3 16.75 -6.28 15.47
CA GLY A 3 17.85 -5.57 14.85
C GLY A 3 17.48 -4.11 14.54
N LYS A 4 18.43 -3.22 14.66
CA LYS A 4 18.32 -1.79 14.31
C LYS A 4 17.75 -1.51 12.90
N CYS A 5 17.76 -2.51 12.00
CA CYS A 5 17.25 -2.42 10.62
C CYS A 5 15.75 -2.11 10.52
N CYS A 6 14.94 -2.53 11.52
CA CYS A 6 13.50 -2.28 11.49
C CYS A 6 13.13 -0.81 11.69
N PHE A 7 14.04 -0.01 12.24
CA PHE A 7 13.76 1.36 12.67
C PHE A 7 14.25 2.44 11.69
N THR A 8 15.21 2.14 10.83
CA THR A 8 15.78 3.13 9.89
C THR A 8 15.52 2.79 8.42
N GLY A 9 15.23 1.52 8.11
CA GLY A 9 15.05 1.04 6.73
C GLY A 9 16.30 1.17 5.87
N ASN A 10 16.48 0.26 4.93
CA ASN A 10 17.57 0.36 3.95
C ASN A 10 17.07 1.04 2.67
N LEU A 11 17.77 2.07 2.24
CA LEU A 11 17.51 2.74 0.96
C LEU A 11 17.98 1.86 -0.19
N GLN A 12 17.11 1.66 -1.19
CA GLN A 12 17.50 1.00 -2.43
C GLN A 12 18.27 1.98 -3.32
N THR A 13 19.26 1.45 -4.03
CA THR A 13 19.98 2.18 -5.06
C THR A 13 19.20 2.14 -6.35
N GLY A 14 18.96 3.29 -6.96
CA GLY A 14 18.24 3.46 -8.22
C GLY A 14 17.78 4.90 -8.39
N GLU A 15 17.67 5.33 -9.63
CA GLU A 15 17.18 6.64 -10.00
C GLU A 15 15.69 6.52 -10.38
N PRO A 16 14.75 7.11 -9.59
CA PRO A 16 13.35 7.13 -9.96
C PRO A 16 13.14 7.88 -11.28
N VAL A 17 12.27 7.34 -12.14
CA VAL A 17 12.00 7.89 -13.49
C VAL A 17 10.74 8.75 -13.55
N GLY A 18 9.90 8.70 -12.54
CA GLY A 18 8.71 9.53 -12.42
C GLY A 18 9.02 10.95 -11.95
N LYS A 19 8.00 11.73 -11.70
CA LYS A 19 8.11 13.13 -11.26
C LYS A 19 7.08 13.47 -10.20
N PHE A 20 7.35 14.52 -9.43
CA PHE A 20 6.38 15.10 -8.53
C PHE A 20 5.55 16.17 -9.24
N GLU A 21 4.25 16.13 -9.04
CA GLU A 21 3.28 17.15 -9.43
C GLU A 21 2.29 17.38 -8.30
N GLU A 22 1.61 18.50 -8.32
CA GLU A 22 0.45 18.72 -7.47
C GLU A 22 -0.78 18.11 -8.15
N VAL A 23 -1.43 17.15 -7.49
CA VAL A 23 -2.63 16.45 -7.98
C VAL A 23 -3.69 16.53 -6.90
N PHE A 24 -4.80 17.19 -7.21
CA PHE A 24 -5.93 17.36 -6.29
C PHE A 24 -5.53 17.97 -4.93
N GLY A 25 -4.56 18.88 -4.93
CA GLY A 25 -4.05 19.53 -3.72
C GLY A 25 -3.02 18.73 -2.92
N LEU A 26 -2.55 17.59 -3.44
CA LEU A 26 -1.51 16.78 -2.82
C LEU A 26 -0.26 16.71 -3.70
N LYS A 27 0.92 16.89 -3.08
CA LYS A 27 2.21 16.58 -3.71
C LYS A 27 2.25 15.09 -4.05
N THR A 28 2.24 14.74 -5.32
CA THR A 28 2.08 13.37 -5.78
C THR A 28 3.23 12.96 -6.69
N TYR A 29 3.89 11.85 -6.38
CA TYR A 29 4.80 11.23 -7.33
C TYR A 29 4.00 10.47 -8.38
N ILE A 30 4.31 10.70 -9.66
CA ILE A 30 3.61 10.12 -10.81
C ILE A 30 4.60 9.45 -11.73
N THR A 31 4.26 8.24 -12.15
CA THR A 31 5.04 7.48 -13.13
C THR A 31 4.12 6.68 -14.07
N GLY A 32 4.65 6.17 -15.16
CA GLY A 32 3.87 5.52 -16.21
C GLY A 32 3.28 6.51 -17.22
N SER A 33 2.79 5.99 -18.36
CA SER A 33 2.25 6.83 -19.43
C SER A 33 0.96 7.53 -19.03
N ALA A 34 0.82 8.79 -19.46
CA ALA A 34 -0.41 9.55 -19.28
C ALA A 34 -1.59 8.98 -20.08
N SER A 35 -1.31 8.17 -21.11
CA SER A 35 -2.33 7.51 -21.91
C SER A 35 -2.87 6.20 -21.31
N ASN A 36 -2.28 5.72 -20.21
CA ASN A 36 -2.74 4.49 -19.56
C ASN A 36 -4.09 4.72 -18.88
N GLU A 37 -5.06 3.91 -19.26
CA GLU A 37 -6.43 3.96 -18.72
C GLU A 37 -6.59 3.15 -17.42
N LYS A 38 -5.53 2.42 -17.03
CA LYS A 38 -5.46 1.66 -15.77
C LYS A 38 -4.58 2.41 -14.79
N VAL A 39 -5.09 2.59 -13.61
CA VAL A 39 -4.43 3.38 -12.56
C VAL A 39 -4.11 2.52 -11.35
N LEU A 40 -2.94 2.74 -10.77
CA LEU A 40 -2.60 2.29 -9.42
C LEU A 40 -2.36 3.51 -8.52
N VAL A 41 -2.85 3.43 -7.30
CA VAL A 41 -2.55 4.42 -6.26
C VAL A 41 -1.80 3.71 -5.14
N ILE A 42 -0.62 4.23 -4.77
CA ILE A 42 0.16 3.71 -3.65
C ILE A 42 -0.08 4.61 -2.43
N LEU A 43 -0.67 4.04 -1.41
CA LEU A 43 -0.81 4.64 -0.08
C LEU A 43 0.36 4.17 0.78
N THR A 44 1.20 5.12 1.18
CA THR A 44 2.53 4.85 1.72
C THR A 44 2.50 4.39 3.17
N ASP A 45 3.63 3.87 3.61
CA ASP A 45 3.93 3.75 5.04
C ASP A 45 4.20 5.14 5.66
N VAL A 46 4.57 5.16 6.92
CA VAL A 46 4.82 6.39 7.70
C VAL A 46 6.01 7.22 7.19
N PHE A 47 6.81 6.69 6.27
CA PHE A 47 7.97 7.38 5.66
C PHE A 47 7.60 8.20 4.43
N GLY A 48 6.35 8.13 3.99
CA GLY A 48 5.80 9.00 2.95
C GLY A 48 6.24 8.69 1.53
N ASN A 49 5.86 9.58 0.62
CA ASN A 49 6.04 9.41 -0.82
C ASN A 49 7.40 9.88 -1.35
N GLU A 50 8.20 10.55 -0.52
CA GLU A 50 9.55 10.98 -0.90
C GLU A 50 10.60 9.87 -0.74
N LEU A 51 10.26 8.80 -0.01
CA LEU A 51 11.16 7.66 0.17
C LEU A 51 11.54 7.04 -1.18
N ASN A 52 12.84 6.90 -1.44
CA ASN A 52 13.34 6.38 -2.71
C ASN A 52 12.76 5.00 -3.05
N ASN A 53 12.67 4.12 -2.06
CA ASN A 53 12.13 2.77 -2.21
C ASN A 53 10.68 2.78 -2.72
N THR A 54 9.85 3.67 -2.21
CA THR A 54 8.43 3.83 -2.63
C THR A 54 8.34 4.27 -4.09
N LYS A 55 9.18 5.23 -4.50
CA LYS A 55 9.24 5.69 -5.89
C LYS A 55 9.70 4.59 -6.84
N LEU A 56 10.71 3.81 -6.47
CA LEU A 56 11.20 2.67 -7.27
C LEU A 56 10.15 1.56 -7.40
N ILE A 57 9.37 1.29 -6.34
CA ILE A 57 8.22 0.36 -6.40
C ILE A 57 7.17 0.88 -7.38
N ALA A 58 6.85 2.18 -7.32
CA ALA A 58 5.91 2.80 -8.25
C ALA A 58 6.36 2.67 -9.71
N ASP A 59 7.63 2.95 -9.99
CA ASP A 59 8.20 2.84 -11.33
C ASP A 59 8.11 1.41 -11.86
N GLN A 60 8.42 0.42 -11.04
CA GLN A 60 8.35 -0.99 -11.43
C GLN A 60 6.90 -1.48 -11.64
N LEU A 61 5.93 -0.98 -10.88
CA LEU A 61 4.51 -1.25 -11.12
C LEU A 61 4.02 -0.62 -12.42
N ALA A 62 4.53 0.56 -12.76
CA ALA A 62 4.17 1.26 -14.00
C ALA A 62 4.63 0.54 -15.28
N GLU A 63 5.64 -0.34 -15.21
CA GLU A 63 6.09 -1.18 -16.33
C GLU A 63 4.99 -2.11 -16.89
N GLN A 64 3.91 -2.31 -16.13
CA GLN A 64 2.78 -3.18 -16.50
C GLN A 64 1.59 -2.40 -17.12
N ASP A 65 1.87 -1.33 -17.84
CA ASP A 65 0.87 -0.46 -18.47
C ASP A 65 -0.10 0.21 -17.50
N PHE A 66 0.37 0.47 -16.28
CA PHE A 66 -0.35 1.29 -15.30
C PHE A 66 0.19 2.72 -15.27
N ARG A 67 -0.68 3.69 -15.05
CA ARG A 67 -0.32 4.99 -14.52
C ARG A 67 -0.36 4.92 -13.00
N VAL A 68 0.75 5.24 -12.35
CA VAL A 68 0.89 5.09 -10.91
C VAL A 68 0.97 6.47 -10.24
N TYR A 69 0.18 6.65 -9.19
CA TYR A 69 0.15 7.84 -8.34
C TYR A 69 0.55 7.48 -6.92
N VAL A 70 1.41 8.27 -6.32
CA VAL A 70 1.80 8.13 -4.90
C VAL A 70 1.55 9.47 -4.21
N PRO A 71 0.30 9.75 -3.76
CA PRO A 71 -0.03 10.99 -3.09
C PRO A 71 0.64 11.11 -1.73
N ASP A 72 0.99 12.33 -1.35
CA ASP A 72 1.42 12.65 0.01
C ASP A 72 0.21 12.76 0.93
N ILE A 73 -0.14 11.64 1.56
CA ILE A 73 -1.26 11.57 2.51
C ILE A 73 -0.86 12.04 3.93
N LEU A 74 0.40 12.42 4.12
CA LEU A 74 0.98 12.86 5.39
C LEU A 74 1.28 14.36 5.42
N PHE A 75 1.09 15.08 4.30
CA PHE A 75 1.41 16.49 4.16
C PHE A 75 2.85 16.85 4.54
N GLY A 76 3.80 15.98 4.19
CA GLY A 76 5.21 16.16 4.48
C GLY A 76 5.62 15.83 5.92
N ASP A 77 4.67 15.47 6.80
CA ASP A 77 4.96 15.04 8.18
C ASP A 77 5.39 13.55 8.23
N ASN A 78 6.43 13.25 7.44
CA ASN A 78 6.97 11.91 7.33
C ASN A 78 7.80 11.57 8.57
N VAL A 79 7.69 10.32 9.04
CA VAL A 79 8.57 9.81 10.09
C VAL A 79 9.96 9.59 9.49
N GLU A 80 10.97 10.25 10.03
CA GLU A 80 12.35 10.08 9.54
C GLU A 80 12.99 8.80 10.08
N SER A 81 12.66 8.43 11.32
CA SER A 81 13.18 7.22 11.98
C SER A 81 12.22 6.72 13.04
N LEU A 82 12.22 5.40 13.27
CA LEU A 82 11.49 4.74 14.36
C LEU A 82 12.42 4.34 15.52
N ASP A 83 13.56 5.01 15.67
CA ASP A 83 14.56 4.75 16.72
C ASP A 83 14.21 5.40 18.08
N GLY A 84 13.06 6.04 18.17
CA GLY A 84 12.58 6.75 19.36
C GLY A 84 12.90 8.26 19.35
N SER A 85 13.54 8.78 18.30
CA SER A 85 13.76 10.22 18.13
C SER A 85 12.45 10.98 17.81
N VAL A 86 11.48 10.31 17.21
CA VAL A 86 10.16 10.85 16.89
C VAL A 86 9.16 10.39 17.96
N ASN A 87 8.35 11.32 18.47
CA ASN A 87 7.19 10.99 19.31
C ASN A 87 6.10 10.34 18.45
N PHE A 88 6.22 9.02 18.24
CA PHE A 88 5.30 8.28 17.38
C PHE A 88 3.84 8.30 17.87
N GLN A 89 3.62 8.48 19.18
CA GLN A 89 2.26 8.57 19.73
C GLN A 89 1.57 9.88 19.32
N GLU A 90 2.30 10.98 19.34
CA GLU A 90 1.83 12.29 18.87
C GLU A 90 1.64 12.30 17.36
N TRP A 91 2.60 11.74 16.61
CA TRP A 91 2.49 11.57 15.17
C TRP A 91 1.23 10.77 14.80
N ALA A 92 1.00 9.61 15.42
CA ALA A 92 -0.17 8.77 15.18
C ALA A 92 -1.50 9.49 15.53
N HIS A 93 -1.49 10.34 16.56
CA HIS A 93 -2.64 11.17 16.90
C HIS A 93 -2.95 12.21 15.81
N ASN A 94 -1.92 12.81 15.21
CA ASN A 94 -2.07 13.80 14.14
C ASN A 94 -2.46 13.15 12.80
N HIS A 95 -2.20 11.86 12.64
CA HIS A 95 -2.54 11.07 11.44
C HIS A 95 -3.63 10.01 11.70
N ARG A 96 -4.47 10.22 12.72
CA ARG A 96 -5.58 9.31 13.02
C ARG A 96 -6.60 9.25 11.87
N PRO A 97 -7.43 8.20 11.80
CA PRO A 97 -8.34 7.98 10.67
C PRO A 97 -9.25 9.16 10.34
N GLU A 98 -9.72 9.92 11.34
CA GLU A 98 -10.60 11.08 11.14
C GLU A 98 -9.92 12.22 10.38
N ILE A 99 -8.58 12.25 10.36
CA ILE A 99 -7.78 13.23 9.64
C ILE A 99 -7.35 12.68 8.28
N THR A 100 -6.75 11.48 8.24
CA THR A 100 -6.14 10.96 7.02
C THR A 100 -7.16 10.36 6.05
N ARG A 101 -8.23 9.70 6.54
CA ARG A 101 -9.22 9.08 5.66
C ARG A 101 -9.89 10.08 4.71
N PRO A 102 -10.37 11.26 5.14
CA PRO A 102 -10.96 12.24 4.23
C PRO A 102 -10.01 12.71 3.12
N ILE A 103 -8.70 12.79 3.41
CA ILE A 103 -7.67 13.17 2.43
C ILE A 103 -7.60 12.12 1.33
N VAL A 104 -7.48 10.84 1.71
CA VAL A 104 -7.42 9.73 0.76
C VAL A 104 -8.72 9.61 -0.03
N ASP A 105 -9.88 9.66 0.64
CA ASP A 105 -11.19 9.54 -0.01
C ASP A 105 -11.42 10.65 -1.04
N GLN A 106 -11.03 11.89 -0.71
CA GLN A 106 -11.13 13.02 -1.64
C GLN A 106 -10.21 12.85 -2.84
N PHE A 107 -8.96 12.42 -2.64
CA PHE A 107 -8.03 12.14 -3.73
C PHE A 107 -8.58 11.08 -4.68
N MET A 108 -9.05 9.95 -4.13
CA MET A 108 -9.57 8.82 -4.90
C MET A 108 -10.84 9.20 -5.69
N LYS A 109 -11.79 9.92 -5.08
CA LYS A 109 -12.99 10.43 -5.77
C LYS A 109 -12.62 11.39 -6.89
N SER A 110 -11.69 12.32 -6.65
CA SER A 110 -11.22 13.26 -7.67
C SER A 110 -10.53 12.55 -8.82
N LEU A 111 -9.74 11.51 -8.54
CA LEU A 111 -9.10 10.69 -9.56
C LEU A 111 -10.14 10.00 -10.45
N GLN A 112 -11.15 9.38 -9.86
CA GLN A 112 -12.23 8.72 -10.60
C GLN A 112 -13.00 9.71 -11.50
N THR A 113 -13.40 10.85 -10.93
CA THR A 113 -14.23 11.82 -11.66
C THR A 113 -13.47 12.57 -12.75
N THR A 114 -12.18 12.82 -12.56
CA THR A 114 -11.36 13.60 -13.51
C THR A 114 -10.81 12.74 -14.64
N PHE A 115 -10.32 11.54 -14.33
CA PHE A 115 -9.64 10.69 -15.32
C PHE A 115 -10.51 9.54 -15.84
N SER A 116 -11.57 9.18 -15.13
CA SER A 116 -12.48 8.07 -15.50
C SER A 116 -11.72 6.80 -15.90
N PRO A 117 -10.80 6.30 -15.07
CA PRO A 117 -9.96 5.15 -15.42
C PRO A 117 -10.81 3.88 -15.58
N LYS A 118 -10.40 2.99 -16.48
CA LYS A 118 -11.06 1.69 -16.70
C LYS A 118 -10.82 0.71 -15.55
N PHE A 119 -9.74 0.91 -14.79
CA PHE A 119 -9.38 0.12 -13.63
C PHE A 119 -8.64 0.98 -12.62
N VAL A 120 -8.97 0.81 -11.34
CA VAL A 120 -8.24 1.41 -10.23
C VAL A 120 -7.82 0.32 -9.26
N GLY A 121 -6.51 0.13 -9.12
CA GLY A 121 -5.93 -0.69 -8.05
C GLY A 121 -5.34 0.19 -6.95
N VAL A 122 -5.38 -0.28 -5.71
CA VAL A 122 -4.72 0.42 -4.61
C VAL A 122 -3.71 -0.49 -3.92
N VAL A 123 -2.49 0.01 -3.79
CA VAL A 123 -1.43 -0.61 -2.99
C VAL A 123 -1.36 0.09 -1.65
N GLY A 124 -1.41 -0.66 -0.56
CA GLY A 124 -1.27 -0.12 0.79
C GLY A 124 -0.07 -0.74 1.52
N HIS A 125 0.87 0.08 1.97
CA HIS A 125 2.00 -0.38 2.77
C HIS A 125 1.86 0.10 4.21
N CYS A 126 1.97 -0.80 5.19
CA CYS A 126 1.96 -0.46 6.62
C CYS A 126 0.74 0.42 6.99
N PHE A 127 0.97 1.69 7.30
CA PHE A 127 -0.03 2.71 7.58
C PHE A 127 -1.07 2.87 6.45
N GLY A 128 -0.61 2.88 5.19
CA GLY A 128 -1.47 3.01 4.01
C GLY A 128 -2.42 1.83 3.79
N ALA A 129 -2.14 0.67 4.38
CA ALA A 129 -2.98 -0.53 4.21
C ALA A 129 -4.41 -0.34 4.75
N LYS A 130 -4.56 0.36 5.89
CA LYS A 130 -5.86 0.72 6.46
C LYS A 130 -6.71 1.51 5.45
N TYR A 131 -6.11 2.49 4.83
CA TYR A 131 -6.81 3.35 3.87
C TYR A 131 -7.05 2.67 2.53
N ALA A 132 -6.23 1.68 2.15
CA ALA A 132 -6.50 0.83 1.00
C ALA A 132 -7.76 -0.02 1.20
N LEU A 133 -7.98 -0.58 2.41
CA LEU A 133 -9.22 -1.28 2.76
C LEU A 133 -10.45 -0.40 2.59
N HIS A 134 -10.38 0.87 2.99
CA HIS A 134 -11.51 1.81 2.84
C HIS A 134 -11.87 2.07 1.37
N GLN A 135 -10.92 1.92 0.42
CA GLN A 135 -11.20 2.18 -0.99
C GLN A 135 -11.94 1.03 -1.69
N VAL A 136 -12.07 -0.11 -1.03
CA VAL A 136 -12.88 -1.26 -1.49
C VAL A 136 -14.03 -1.59 -0.54
N ASP A 137 -14.38 -0.67 0.36
CA ASP A 137 -15.60 -0.77 1.18
C ASP A 137 -16.83 -0.79 0.26
N VAL A 138 -17.68 -1.81 0.40
CA VAL A 138 -18.84 -2.03 -0.47
C VAL A 138 -19.84 -0.88 -0.53
N GLU A 139 -19.85 -0.01 0.51
CA GLU A 139 -20.76 1.13 0.56
C GLU A 139 -20.26 2.34 -0.27
N GLN A 140 -18.93 2.42 -0.53
CA GLN A 140 -18.34 3.59 -1.19
C GLN A 140 -17.06 3.28 -1.99
N SER A 141 -17.02 2.11 -2.62
CA SER A 141 -15.83 1.66 -3.35
C SER A 141 -15.34 2.66 -4.39
N THR A 142 -14.06 2.98 -4.33
CA THR A 142 -13.33 3.79 -5.33
C THR A 142 -12.25 2.98 -6.06
N ALA A 143 -12.02 1.74 -5.66
CA ALA A 143 -11.04 0.83 -6.28
C ALA A 143 -11.70 -0.50 -6.67
N ASP A 144 -11.09 -1.20 -7.62
CA ASP A 144 -11.54 -2.50 -8.12
C ASP A 144 -10.84 -3.66 -7.42
N ALA A 145 -9.58 -3.47 -7.02
CA ALA A 145 -8.76 -4.45 -6.31
C ALA A 145 -7.71 -3.77 -5.45
N ILE A 146 -7.29 -4.43 -4.37
CA ILE A 146 -6.21 -3.93 -3.52
C ILE A 146 -5.11 -4.97 -3.30
N ALA A 147 -3.91 -4.47 -3.00
CA ALA A 147 -2.80 -5.27 -2.52
C ALA A 147 -2.16 -4.56 -1.32
N ILE A 148 -2.10 -5.22 -0.18
CA ILE A 148 -1.53 -4.65 1.04
C ILE A 148 -0.33 -5.46 1.51
N ALA A 149 0.68 -4.79 2.06
CA ALA A 149 1.84 -5.45 2.63
C ALA A 149 2.11 -4.97 4.06
N HIS A 150 2.44 -5.94 4.95
CA HIS A 150 2.69 -5.69 6.38
C HIS A 150 1.71 -4.66 6.99
N PRO A 151 0.38 -4.92 6.93
CA PRO A 151 -0.63 -3.94 7.28
C PRO A 151 -0.54 -3.48 8.75
N SER A 152 -0.86 -2.20 8.99
CA SER A 152 -0.90 -1.59 10.33
C SER A 152 -2.26 -0.96 10.61
N PHE A 153 -2.68 -1.02 11.87
CA PHE A 153 -3.89 -0.38 12.38
C PHE A 153 -5.20 -0.83 11.71
N CYS A 154 -5.16 -1.93 10.95
CA CYS A 154 -6.35 -2.50 10.32
C CYS A 154 -7.20 -3.25 11.34
N GLU A 155 -8.51 -3.07 11.27
CA GLU A 155 -9.49 -3.70 12.15
C GLU A 155 -10.27 -4.78 11.38
N GLN A 156 -10.75 -5.81 12.08
CA GLN A 156 -11.51 -6.90 11.45
C GLN A 156 -12.81 -6.41 10.76
N GLY A 157 -13.40 -5.32 11.27
CA GLY A 157 -14.54 -4.67 10.63
C GLY A 157 -14.22 -4.14 9.23
N GLU A 158 -13.02 -3.61 9.03
CA GLU A 158 -12.56 -3.08 7.74
C GLU A 158 -12.32 -4.21 6.72
N PHE A 159 -11.74 -5.33 7.15
CA PHE A 159 -11.63 -6.53 6.30
C PHE A 159 -13.00 -7.11 5.95
N ARG A 160 -13.99 -7.01 6.84
CA ARG A 160 -15.35 -7.46 6.56
C ARG A 160 -16.06 -6.56 5.56
N ALA A 161 -15.80 -5.24 5.63
CA ALA A 161 -16.44 -4.24 4.78
C ALA A 161 -16.04 -4.33 3.29
N ILE A 162 -14.94 -5.01 2.95
CA ILE A 162 -14.53 -5.13 1.54
C ILE A 162 -15.49 -5.99 0.70
N GLY A 163 -16.35 -6.80 1.33
CA GLY A 163 -17.24 -7.71 0.61
C GLY A 163 -16.45 -8.69 -0.27
N LYS A 164 -16.76 -8.71 -1.57
CA LYS A 164 -16.12 -9.60 -2.55
C LYS A 164 -15.00 -8.94 -3.36
N HIS A 165 -14.58 -7.73 -2.99
CA HIS A 165 -13.46 -7.11 -3.70
C HIS A 165 -12.17 -7.91 -3.52
N PRO A 166 -11.36 -8.02 -4.60
CA PRO A 166 -10.11 -8.77 -4.55
C PRO A 166 -9.08 -8.11 -3.63
N ILE A 167 -8.49 -8.91 -2.73
CA ILE A 167 -7.42 -8.47 -1.81
C ILE A 167 -6.24 -9.43 -1.82
N LEU A 168 -5.03 -8.89 -2.06
CA LEU A 168 -3.75 -9.56 -1.84
C LEU A 168 -3.13 -9.06 -0.54
N ILE A 169 -2.71 -9.96 0.35
CA ILE A 169 -2.05 -9.62 1.61
C ILE A 169 -0.66 -10.27 1.66
N SER A 170 0.39 -9.45 1.76
CA SER A 170 1.76 -9.90 1.95
C SER A 170 2.18 -9.69 3.40
N ALA A 171 2.25 -10.77 4.17
CA ALA A 171 2.48 -10.76 5.61
C ALA A 171 3.90 -11.18 5.99
N ALA A 172 4.48 -10.53 6.99
CA ALA A 172 5.74 -10.94 7.61
C ALA A 172 5.48 -11.99 8.71
N GLN A 173 6.37 -12.97 8.82
CA GLN A 173 6.29 -13.97 9.90
C GLN A 173 6.47 -13.33 11.29
N THR A 174 7.42 -12.40 11.39
CA THR A 174 7.71 -11.69 12.64
C THR A 174 7.15 -10.28 12.55
N ASP A 175 5.91 -10.13 12.96
CA ASP A 175 5.20 -8.85 12.94
C ASP A 175 4.44 -8.67 14.26
N SER A 176 4.77 -7.61 14.99
CA SER A 176 4.11 -7.28 16.26
C SER A 176 2.84 -6.45 16.07
N ILE A 177 2.55 -6.00 14.85
CA ILE A 177 1.39 -5.19 14.50
C ILE A 177 0.34 -6.07 13.82
N PHE A 178 0.71 -6.78 12.76
CA PHE A 178 -0.13 -7.80 12.13
C PHE A 178 0.31 -9.18 12.60
N THR A 179 -0.07 -9.52 13.81
CA THR A 179 0.35 -10.76 14.48
C THR A 179 -0.18 -12.01 13.80
N ALA A 180 0.32 -13.18 14.19
CA ALA A 180 -0.19 -14.46 13.69
C ALA A 180 -1.69 -14.61 13.99
N GLU A 181 -2.13 -14.20 15.18
CA GLU A 181 -3.55 -14.23 15.58
C GLU A 181 -4.37 -13.32 14.66
N SER A 182 -3.94 -12.06 14.48
CA SER A 182 -4.64 -11.11 13.59
C SER A 182 -4.71 -11.63 12.16
N ARG A 183 -3.64 -12.24 11.65
CA ARG A 183 -3.61 -12.83 10.30
C ARG A 183 -4.61 -13.98 10.17
N HIS A 184 -4.66 -14.92 11.14
CA HIS A 184 -5.59 -16.05 11.11
C HIS A 184 -7.04 -15.56 11.23
N GLU A 185 -7.30 -14.54 12.05
CA GLU A 185 -8.62 -13.93 12.14
C GLU A 185 -9.02 -13.24 10.83
N THR A 186 -8.09 -12.55 10.17
CA THR A 186 -8.31 -11.94 8.86
C THR A 186 -8.62 -13.00 7.80
N GLU A 187 -7.86 -14.08 7.73
CA GLU A 187 -8.14 -15.19 6.82
C GLU A 187 -9.56 -15.74 7.04
N LYS A 188 -9.92 -16.00 8.31
CA LYS A 188 -11.27 -16.45 8.65
C LYS A 188 -12.33 -15.45 8.22
N THR A 189 -12.12 -14.15 8.48
CA THR A 189 -13.06 -13.09 8.10
C THR A 189 -13.27 -13.04 6.59
N LEU A 190 -12.19 -13.06 5.81
CA LEU A 190 -12.25 -13.05 4.35
C LEU A 190 -12.96 -14.28 3.78
N ASN A 191 -12.69 -15.46 4.36
CA ASN A 191 -13.40 -16.69 3.99
C ASN A 191 -14.89 -16.61 4.30
N ASP A 192 -15.27 -16.12 5.49
CA ASP A 192 -16.66 -16.04 5.95
C ASP A 192 -17.51 -15.12 5.06
N ILE A 193 -16.93 -14.04 4.52
CA ILE A 193 -17.63 -13.12 3.59
C ILE A 193 -17.56 -13.56 2.13
N GLY A 194 -16.80 -14.59 1.81
CA GLY A 194 -16.58 -15.07 0.43
C GLY A 194 -15.79 -14.10 -0.43
N ALA A 195 -14.83 -13.38 0.17
CA ALA A 195 -13.93 -12.49 -0.55
C ALA A 195 -13.04 -13.25 -1.54
N ILE A 196 -12.55 -12.56 -2.56
CA ILE A 196 -11.49 -13.07 -3.43
C ILE A 196 -10.16 -12.64 -2.80
N TYR A 197 -9.41 -13.58 -2.22
CA TYR A 197 -8.20 -13.21 -1.51
C TYR A 197 -7.02 -14.15 -1.76
N GLN A 198 -5.83 -13.61 -1.58
CA GLN A 198 -4.57 -14.33 -1.46
C GLN A 198 -3.82 -13.79 -0.24
N ILE A 199 -3.27 -14.67 0.59
CA ILE A 199 -2.42 -14.30 1.74
C ILE A 199 -1.09 -15.03 1.59
N ASP A 200 0.00 -14.27 1.44
CA ASP A 200 1.37 -14.79 1.40
C ASP A 200 2.07 -14.50 2.71
N LEU A 201 2.58 -15.54 3.35
CA LEU A 201 3.38 -15.43 4.57
C LEU A 201 4.85 -15.63 4.25
N PHE A 202 5.64 -14.58 4.46
CA PHE A 202 7.09 -14.61 4.27
C PHE A 202 7.80 -14.91 5.59
N SER A 203 8.48 -16.05 5.63
CA SER A 203 9.26 -16.45 6.82
C SER A 203 10.53 -15.60 6.95
N GLN A 204 10.99 -15.42 8.20
CA GLN A 204 12.24 -14.76 8.53
C GLN A 204 12.36 -13.30 8.08
N VAL A 205 11.23 -12.66 7.78
CA VAL A 205 11.16 -11.22 7.57
C VAL A 205 10.31 -10.57 8.66
N VAL A 206 10.48 -9.26 8.81
CA VAL A 206 9.84 -8.45 9.85
C VAL A 206 8.93 -7.40 9.24
N HIS A 207 8.14 -6.71 10.05
CA HIS A 207 7.31 -5.59 9.62
C HIS A 207 8.10 -4.56 8.78
N GLY A 208 7.50 -4.07 7.70
CA GLY A 208 8.15 -3.10 6.80
C GLY A 208 9.01 -3.73 5.69
N PHE A 209 9.14 -5.07 5.64
CA PHE A 209 10.05 -5.77 4.74
C PHE A 209 9.84 -5.41 3.26
N ALA A 210 8.61 -5.23 2.83
CA ALA A 210 8.29 -4.99 1.41
C ALA A 210 8.79 -3.63 0.89
N VAL A 211 8.92 -2.63 1.77
CA VAL A 211 9.39 -1.29 1.40
C VAL A 211 10.84 -1.06 1.88
N ARG A 212 11.13 -1.34 3.16
CA ARG A 212 12.36 -0.91 3.85
C ARG A 212 13.29 -2.05 4.24
N GLY A 213 12.97 -3.28 3.85
CA GLY A 213 13.79 -4.43 4.20
C GLY A 213 15.21 -4.36 3.62
N ASP A 214 16.18 -4.92 4.35
CA ASP A 214 17.58 -4.99 3.93
C ASP A 214 17.76 -6.02 2.81
N THR A 215 17.99 -5.54 1.61
CA THR A 215 18.22 -6.40 0.43
C THR A 215 19.58 -7.10 0.42
N ASN A 216 20.49 -6.80 1.36
CA ASN A 216 21.70 -7.59 1.55
C ASN A 216 21.41 -8.94 2.25
N ASP A 217 20.26 -9.06 2.95
CA ASP A 217 19.76 -10.36 3.40
C ASP A 217 19.01 -11.04 2.23
N PRO A 218 19.48 -12.20 1.74
CA PRO A 218 18.85 -12.88 0.60
C PRO A 218 17.37 -13.23 0.82
N ARG A 219 16.95 -13.45 2.08
CA ARG A 219 15.56 -13.77 2.43
C ARG A 219 14.66 -12.55 2.27
N VAL A 220 15.15 -11.41 2.71
CA VAL A 220 14.46 -10.12 2.58
C VAL A 220 14.42 -9.69 1.12
N SER A 221 15.53 -9.84 0.40
CA SER A 221 15.60 -9.56 -1.05
C SER A 221 14.57 -10.37 -1.81
N TYR A 222 14.53 -11.71 -1.58
CA TYR A 222 13.52 -12.60 -2.17
C TYR A 222 12.09 -12.14 -1.84
N ALA A 223 11.80 -11.87 -0.56
CA ALA A 223 10.47 -11.48 -0.13
C ALA A 223 10.00 -10.16 -0.77
N LYS A 224 10.87 -9.16 -0.85
CA LYS A 224 10.56 -7.88 -1.53
C LYS A 224 10.26 -8.07 -3.02
N GLU A 225 11.12 -8.80 -3.72
CA GLU A 225 10.94 -9.11 -5.13
C GLU A 225 9.62 -9.86 -5.36
N LYS A 226 9.35 -10.88 -4.54
CA LYS A 226 8.13 -11.69 -4.66
C LYS A 226 6.87 -10.86 -4.41
N VAL A 227 6.84 -10.00 -3.39
CA VAL A 227 5.71 -9.09 -3.15
C VAL A 227 5.42 -8.24 -4.39
N LEU A 228 6.45 -7.66 -4.99
CA LEU A 228 6.27 -6.83 -6.18
C LEU A 228 5.77 -7.64 -7.39
N LEU A 229 6.31 -8.85 -7.61
CA LEU A 229 5.86 -9.74 -8.68
C LEU A 229 4.39 -10.16 -8.47
N ASP A 230 4.00 -10.45 -7.23
CA ASP A 230 2.62 -10.81 -6.90
C ASP A 230 1.67 -9.62 -7.11
N GLN A 231 2.05 -8.42 -6.72
CA GLN A 231 1.28 -7.21 -6.98
C GLN A 231 1.12 -6.96 -8.49
N LYS A 232 2.20 -7.08 -9.27
CA LYS A 232 2.15 -6.99 -10.74
C LYS A 232 1.18 -8.01 -11.33
N HIS A 233 1.28 -9.27 -10.90
CA HIS A 233 0.41 -10.35 -11.38
C HIS A 233 -1.05 -10.11 -10.99
N TRP A 234 -1.29 -9.75 -9.73
CA TRP A 234 -2.60 -9.46 -9.16
C TRP A 234 -3.35 -8.38 -9.94
N PHE A 235 -2.77 -7.22 -10.07
CA PHE A 235 -3.41 -6.12 -10.76
C PHE A 235 -3.55 -6.38 -12.27
N ASN A 236 -2.59 -7.03 -12.90
CA ASN A 236 -2.73 -7.45 -14.28
C ASN A 236 -3.89 -8.44 -14.48
N HIS A 237 -4.12 -9.35 -13.54
CA HIS A 237 -5.22 -10.29 -13.61
C HIS A 237 -6.57 -9.58 -13.51
N PHE A 238 -6.77 -8.80 -12.47
CA PHE A 238 -8.06 -8.14 -12.20
C PHE A 238 -8.36 -6.96 -13.12
N SER A 239 -7.36 -6.38 -13.75
CA SER A 239 -7.58 -5.30 -14.73
C SER A 239 -8.03 -5.76 -16.11
N LYS A 240 -7.98 -7.07 -16.42
CA LYS A 240 -8.39 -7.60 -17.73
C LYS A 240 -9.90 -7.73 -17.92
N GLY A 241 -10.66 -7.80 -16.85
CA GLY A 241 -12.10 -7.97 -16.86
C GLY A 241 -12.90 -6.77 -16.37
N SER A 242 -12.21 -5.72 -15.93
CA SER A 242 -12.86 -4.53 -15.40
C SER A 242 -13.20 -3.58 -16.54
N SER A 243 -14.44 -3.65 -16.99
CA SER A 243 -15.09 -2.54 -17.70
C SER A 243 -16.01 -1.88 -16.68
N ARG A 244 -15.60 -0.75 -16.12
CA ARG A 244 -16.51 0.17 -15.46
C ARG A 244 -17.41 0.74 -16.56
N GLU A 245 -18.67 0.31 -16.60
CA GLU A 245 -19.71 0.89 -17.46
C GLU A 245 -20.15 2.26 -16.94
#